data_684eced265fd06fa8dc9c0967d66df89
#
_entry.id   684eced265fd06fa8dc9c0967d66df89
#
_cell.length_a   1.000
_cell.length_b   1.000
_cell.length_c   1.000
_cell.angle_alpha   90.00
_cell.angle_beta   90.00
_cell.angle_gamma   90.00
#
_symmetry.space_group_name_H-M   'P 1'
#
loop_
_entity.id
_entity.type
_entity.pdbx_description
1 polymer ?
#
loop_
_entity_poly.entity_id
_entity_poly.type
_entity_poly.pdbx_seq_one_letter_code
_entity_poly.pdbx_strand_id
1 'polypeptide(L)'
;MRILKLFAIVFSLIAVSCKPTKYTDLGDGMYAEMETNKGTILLNLEFEKTPITVANFVSLVQGTNKQVVDSLKGKLYYDGLTFHRVLENFMIQGGDPLASGLGGPGYKFIDEFPKDENDSLLLKHDKAGILSMANSGPAANGSQFFITHKKTPWLDGIHTVFGNVIKGQSVVDSIVQNDTIKKIE
;
A
#
# COMPACT_ATOMS: atom_id res chain seq x y z
N MET A 1 -43.61 -2.49 55.06
CA MET A 1 -42.59 -1.58 54.53
C MET A 1 -41.81 -2.32 53.37
N ARG A 2 -42.09 -1.99 52.10
CA ARG A 2 -41.37 -2.55 50.95
C ARG A 2 -40.34 -1.54 50.50
N ILE A 3 -39.07 -1.91 50.60
CA ILE A 3 -37.92 -1.09 50.15
C ILE A 3 -37.77 -1.28 48.64
N LEU A 4 -38.10 -0.24 47.90
CA LEU A 4 -37.91 -0.18 46.46
C LEU A 4 -36.41 0.15 46.16
N LYS A 5 -35.66 -0.84 45.71
CA LYS A 5 -34.26 -0.61 45.27
C LYS A 5 -34.27 -0.03 43.85
N LEU A 6 -33.95 1.25 43.74
CA LEU A 6 -33.73 1.95 42.48
C LEU A 6 -32.39 1.52 41.89
N PHE A 7 -32.41 0.77 40.79
CA PHE A 7 -31.22 0.47 40.01
C PHE A 7 -30.98 1.63 39.02
N ALA A 8 -29.98 2.44 39.27
CA ALA A 8 -29.52 3.45 38.34
C ALA A 8 -28.66 2.78 37.28
N ILE A 9 -29.16 2.65 36.04
CA ILE A 9 -28.38 2.22 34.88
C ILE A 9 -27.57 3.42 34.42
N VAL A 10 -26.24 3.38 34.66
CA VAL A 10 -25.31 4.36 34.13
C VAL A 10 -25.02 3.97 32.67
N PHE A 11 -25.63 4.72 31.75
CA PHE A 11 -25.36 4.60 30.32
C PHE A 11 -24.04 5.32 30.01
N SER A 12 -22.95 4.56 29.94
CA SER A 12 -21.63 5.11 29.53
C SER A 12 -21.66 5.40 28.03
N LEU A 13 -21.80 6.67 27.66
CA LEU A 13 -21.60 7.12 26.28
C LEU A 13 -20.11 6.93 25.93
N ILE A 14 -19.82 5.92 25.15
CA ILE A 14 -18.52 5.79 24.50
C ILE A 14 -18.49 6.84 23.38
N ALA A 15 -17.88 7.97 23.64
CA ALA A 15 -17.58 8.95 22.61
C ALA A 15 -16.53 8.33 21.66
N VAL A 16 -17.00 7.85 20.50
CA VAL A 16 -16.10 7.52 19.39
C VAL A 16 -15.50 8.83 18.90
N SER A 17 -14.29 9.13 19.35
CA SER A 17 -13.52 10.27 18.85
C SER A 17 -13.10 9.97 17.41
N CYS A 18 -13.91 10.39 16.43
CA CYS A 18 -13.45 10.51 15.06
C CYS A 18 -12.35 11.59 15.03
N LYS A 19 -11.09 11.19 14.86
CA LYS A 19 -10.04 12.14 14.52
C LYS A 19 -10.42 12.80 13.18
N PRO A 20 -10.35 14.13 13.07
CA PRO A 20 -10.61 14.78 11.79
C PRO A 20 -9.63 14.21 10.76
N THR A 21 -10.15 13.71 9.65
CA THR A 21 -9.35 13.17 8.55
C THR A 21 -8.54 14.34 7.96
N LYS A 22 -7.23 14.16 7.81
CA LYS A 22 -6.30 15.11 7.20
C LYS A 22 -6.72 15.48 5.76
N TYR A 23 -7.49 14.61 5.14
CA TYR A 23 -7.97 14.72 3.76
C TYR A 23 -9.50 14.68 3.75
N THR A 24 -10.13 15.85 3.75
CA THR A 24 -11.61 15.99 3.74
C THR A 24 -12.20 16.04 2.33
N ASP A 25 -11.33 16.14 1.32
CA ASP A 25 -11.65 16.26 -0.10
C ASP A 25 -11.57 14.93 -0.87
N LEU A 26 -11.26 13.83 -0.17
CA LEU A 26 -11.26 12.50 -0.76
C LEU A 26 -12.67 11.91 -0.78
N GLY A 27 -13.05 11.30 -1.90
CA GLY A 27 -14.27 10.51 -2.00
C GLY A 27 -14.16 9.17 -1.26
N ASP A 28 -15.21 8.35 -1.39
CA ASP A 28 -15.18 6.98 -0.86
C ASP A 28 -14.05 6.18 -1.54
N GLY A 29 -13.27 5.44 -0.76
CA GLY A 29 -12.12 4.71 -1.27
C GLY A 29 -11.19 4.21 -0.17
N MET A 30 -10.16 3.50 -0.57
CA MET A 30 -9.07 3.08 0.31
C MET A 30 -7.81 3.85 -0.06
N TYR A 31 -7.21 4.48 0.93
CA TYR A 31 -6.06 5.34 0.73
C TYR A 31 -4.92 4.94 1.66
N ALA A 32 -3.69 5.19 1.24
CA ALA A 32 -2.51 5.04 2.07
C ALA A 32 -1.64 6.30 1.97
N GLU A 33 -1.26 6.85 3.12
CA GLU A 33 -0.30 7.94 3.21
C GLU A 33 1.08 7.36 3.47
N MET A 34 2.01 7.58 2.54
CA MET A 34 3.41 7.19 2.66
C MET A 34 4.26 8.41 2.98
N GLU A 35 4.78 8.48 4.19
CA GLU A 35 5.77 9.48 4.57
C GLU A 35 7.17 8.99 4.19
N THR A 36 7.91 9.83 3.48
CA THR A 36 9.32 9.60 3.13
C THR A 36 10.22 10.69 3.68
N ASN A 37 11.54 10.53 3.58
CA ASN A 37 12.47 11.61 3.90
C ASN A 37 12.43 12.79 2.89
N LYS A 38 11.74 12.63 1.75
CA LYS A 38 11.52 13.67 0.71
C LYS A 38 10.16 14.35 0.82
N GLY A 39 9.22 13.78 1.54
CA GLY A 39 7.86 14.29 1.68
C GLY A 39 6.82 13.18 1.72
N THR A 40 5.57 13.57 1.56
CA THR A 40 4.42 12.67 1.65
C THR A 40 3.87 12.33 0.27
N ILE A 41 3.56 11.06 0.05
CA ILE A 41 2.89 10.52 -1.13
C ILE A 41 1.55 9.97 -0.67
N LEU A 42 0.45 10.42 -1.27
CA LEU A 42 -0.88 9.88 -1.02
C LEU A 42 -1.27 8.95 -2.16
N LEU A 43 -1.61 7.73 -1.81
CA LEU A 43 -1.94 6.64 -2.71
C LEU A 43 -3.43 6.33 -2.64
N ASN A 44 -4.08 6.14 -3.78
CA ASN A 44 -5.35 5.41 -3.88
C ASN A 44 -5.05 3.93 -4.10
N LEU A 45 -5.78 3.05 -3.41
CA LEU A 45 -5.63 1.59 -3.52
C LEU A 45 -6.87 0.99 -4.20
N GLU A 46 -6.65 0.19 -5.23
CA GLU A 46 -7.69 -0.43 -6.08
C GLU A 46 -8.25 -1.71 -5.45
N PHE A 47 -8.76 -1.61 -4.21
CA PHE A 47 -9.16 -2.75 -3.38
C PHE A 47 -10.30 -3.60 -3.98
N GLU A 48 -11.16 -3.01 -4.82
CA GLU A 48 -12.23 -3.75 -5.50
C GLU A 48 -11.70 -4.56 -6.68
N LYS A 49 -10.68 -4.06 -7.39
CA LYS A 49 -10.15 -4.66 -8.61
C LYS A 49 -8.99 -5.61 -8.34
N THR A 50 -8.19 -5.35 -7.31
CA THR A 50 -7.03 -6.17 -6.91
C THR A 50 -7.04 -6.45 -5.40
N PRO A 51 -8.11 -7.14 -4.90
CA PRO A 51 -8.34 -7.30 -3.46
C PRO A 51 -7.24 -8.07 -2.75
N ILE A 52 -6.65 -9.10 -3.36
CA ILE A 52 -5.57 -9.90 -2.74
C ILE A 52 -4.31 -9.05 -2.57
N THR A 53 -3.93 -8.31 -3.61
CA THR A 53 -2.74 -7.45 -3.59
C THR A 53 -2.90 -6.31 -2.58
N VAL A 54 -4.06 -5.65 -2.57
CA VAL A 54 -4.34 -4.58 -1.62
C VAL A 54 -4.39 -5.12 -0.18
N ALA A 55 -5.05 -6.26 0.06
CA ALA A 55 -5.08 -6.88 1.38
C ALA A 55 -3.68 -7.28 1.87
N ASN A 56 -2.83 -7.80 0.97
CA ASN A 56 -1.42 -8.08 1.26
C ASN A 56 -0.68 -6.80 1.67
N PHE A 57 -0.76 -5.75 0.86
CA PHE A 57 -0.09 -4.48 1.14
C PHE A 57 -0.56 -3.87 2.47
N VAL A 58 -1.87 -3.76 2.68
CA VAL A 58 -2.45 -3.18 3.91
C VAL A 58 -2.09 -4.01 5.15
N SER A 59 -2.15 -5.34 5.07
CA SER A 59 -1.78 -6.19 6.22
C SER A 59 -0.29 -6.09 6.58
N LEU A 60 0.58 -5.85 5.61
CA LEU A 60 2.00 -5.57 5.83
C LEU A 60 2.21 -4.19 6.45
N VAL A 61 1.51 -3.16 5.93
CA VAL A 61 1.51 -1.80 6.52
C VAL A 61 1.10 -1.83 7.99
N GLN A 62 0.03 -2.56 8.31
CA GLN A 62 -0.54 -2.62 9.66
C GLN A 62 0.18 -3.60 10.59
N GLY A 63 1.14 -4.40 10.10
CA GLY A 63 1.79 -5.45 10.88
C GLY A 63 0.87 -6.62 11.27
N THR A 64 -0.28 -6.75 10.62
CA THR A 64 -1.30 -7.77 10.92
C THR A 64 -1.17 -9.04 10.08
N ASN A 65 -0.26 -9.05 9.10
CA ASN A 65 -0.05 -10.19 8.21
C ASN A 65 0.56 -11.37 8.97
N LYS A 66 -0.20 -12.48 9.04
CA LYS A 66 0.21 -13.70 9.78
C LYS A 66 1.11 -14.64 8.99
N GLN A 67 1.26 -14.42 7.68
CA GLN A 67 2.04 -15.28 6.78
C GLN A 67 3.51 -14.88 6.69
N VAL A 68 3.88 -13.68 7.17
CA VAL A 68 5.27 -13.25 7.20
C VAL A 68 6.13 -14.18 8.05
N VAL A 69 7.42 -14.25 7.73
CA VAL A 69 8.39 -14.98 8.57
C VAL A 69 8.35 -14.49 10.03
N ASP A 70 8.63 -15.36 10.99
CA ASP A 70 8.44 -15.08 12.42
C ASP A 70 9.14 -13.81 12.90
N SER A 71 10.31 -13.51 12.36
CA SER A 71 11.08 -12.29 12.68
C SER A 71 10.39 -10.97 12.28
N LEU A 72 9.39 -11.04 11.40
CA LEU A 72 8.65 -9.87 10.89
C LEU A 72 7.22 -9.76 11.44
N LYS A 73 6.74 -10.76 12.17
CA LYS A 73 5.40 -10.75 12.76
C LYS A 73 5.18 -9.58 13.71
N GLY A 74 4.05 -8.90 13.54
CA GLY A 74 3.65 -7.75 14.36
C GLY A 74 4.43 -6.47 14.09
N LYS A 75 5.32 -6.44 13.11
CA LYS A 75 6.04 -5.23 12.70
C LYS A 75 5.30 -4.49 11.60
N LEU A 76 5.33 -3.18 11.65
CA LEU A 76 4.95 -2.31 10.53
C LEU A 76 6.01 -2.50 9.43
N TYR A 77 5.68 -3.36 8.46
CA TYR A 77 6.66 -3.98 7.58
C TYR A 77 7.50 -2.98 6.78
N TYR A 78 6.87 -1.92 6.30
CA TYR A 78 7.51 -0.95 5.40
C TYR A 78 8.27 0.17 6.11
N ASP A 79 8.05 0.34 7.42
CA ASP A 79 8.66 1.43 8.19
C ASP A 79 10.18 1.25 8.26
N GLY A 80 10.90 2.30 7.84
CA GLY A 80 12.35 2.31 7.79
C GLY A 80 12.96 1.64 6.55
N LEU A 81 12.17 1.03 5.68
CA LEU A 81 12.69 0.46 4.42
C LEU A 81 13.11 1.55 3.44
N THR A 82 13.99 1.20 2.51
CA THR A 82 14.50 2.13 1.50
C THR A 82 13.93 1.86 0.13
N PHE A 83 13.98 2.87 -0.73
CA PHE A 83 13.87 2.71 -2.17
C PHE A 83 15.23 2.22 -2.69
N HIS A 84 15.43 0.92 -2.64
CA HIS A 84 16.71 0.27 -2.95
C HIS A 84 17.07 0.32 -4.44
N ARG A 85 16.10 0.59 -5.32
CA ARG A 85 16.33 0.74 -6.76
C ARG A 85 15.50 1.92 -7.28
N VAL A 86 16.20 2.91 -7.82
CA VAL A 86 15.59 4.08 -8.46
C VAL A 86 16.20 4.23 -9.85
N LEU A 87 15.33 4.26 -10.85
CA LEU A 87 15.72 4.48 -12.25
C LEU A 87 15.03 5.73 -12.75
N GLU A 88 15.84 6.74 -13.01
CA GLU A 88 15.37 8.02 -13.55
C GLU A 88 14.51 7.80 -14.80
N ASN A 89 13.43 8.57 -14.93
CA ASN A 89 12.48 8.46 -16.05
C ASN A 89 11.83 7.08 -16.20
N PHE A 90 11.83 6.25 -15.14
CA PHE A 90 11.16 4.95 -15.16
C PHE A 90 10.35 4.73 -13.87
N MET A 91 10.98 4.43 -12.73
CA MET A 91 10.27 4.12 -11.48
C MET A 91 11.18 4.22 -10.25
N ILE A 92 10.55 4.29 -9.08
CA ILE A 92 11.17 4.02 -7.78
C ILE A 92 10.64 2.69 -7.24
N GLN A 93 11.53 1.83 -6.72
CA GLN A 93 11.18 0.50 -6.20
C GLN A 93 11.62 0.37 -4.74
N GLY A 94 10.70 -0.07 -3.88
CA GLY A 94 10.91 -0.29 -2.45
C GLY A 94 10.25 -1.58 -1.96
N GLY A 95 10.13 -1.72 -0.62
CA GLY A 95 9.44 -2.84 0.00
C GLY A 95 10.28 -4.10 0.17
N ASP A 96 11.61 -4.00 0.00
CA ASP A 96 12.56 -5.08 0.26
C ASP A 96 13.24 -4.87 1.64
N PRO A 97 13.04 -5.76 2.63
CA PRO A 97 13.67 -5.63 3.94
C PRO A 97 15.18 -5.85 3.93
N LEU A 98 15.74 -6.40 2.85
CA LEU A 98 17.18 -6.60 2.68
C LEU A 98 17.84 -5.52 1.80
N ALA A 99 17.05 -4.64 1.19
CA ALA A 99 17.50 -3.60 0.25
C ALA A 99 18.38 -4.15 -0.90
N SER A 100 18.23 -5.42 -1.25
CA SER A 100 19.05 -6.15 -2.24
C SER A 100 18.30 -6.48 -3.54
N GLY A 101 16.98 -6.29 -3.55
CA GLY A 101 16.07 -6.77 -4.61
C GLY A 101 15.66 -8.23 -4.44
N LEU A 102 16.23 -8.96 -3.47
CA LEU A 102 15.97 -10.39 -3.22
C LEU A 102 15.15 -10.66 -1.97
N GLY A 103 14.97 -9.65 -1.10
CA GLY A 103 14.20 -9.77 0.11
C GLY A 103 12.69 -9.73 -0.11
N GLY A 104 11.95 -10.22 0.88
CA GLY A 104 10.50 -10.26 0.84
C GLY A 104 9.89 -10.75 2.15
N PRO A 105 8.58 -10.94 2.19
CA PRO A 105 7.85 -11.25 3.42
C PRO A 105 7.95 -12.72 3.85
N GLY A 106 8.60 -13.57 3.02
CA GLY A 106 8.76 -15.01 3.28
C GLY A 106 7.72 -15.89 2.57
N TYR A 107 6.84 -15.31 1.78
CA TYR A 107 5.86 -15.99 0.94
C TYR A 107 5.70 -15.29 -0.41
N LYS A 108 4.99 -15.93 -1.32
CA LYS A 108 4.59 -15.37 -2.61
C LYS A 108 3.10 -15.55 -2.84
N PHE A 109 2.51 -14.68 -3.68
CA PHE A 109 1.10 -14.77 -4.06
C PHE A 109 0.90 -14.44 -5.54
N ILE A 110 -0.30 -14.76 -6.02
CA ILE A 110 -0.69 -14.68 -7.43
C ILE A 110 -0.80 -13.24 -7.93
N ASP A 111 -0.72 -13.09 -9.27
CA ASP A 111 -1.02 -11.85 -9.95
C ASP A 111 -2.53 -11.61 -10.04
N GLU A 112 -2.95 -10.34 -10.12
CA GLU A 112 -4.31 -9.90 -10.37
C GLU A 112 -4.33 -8.96 -11.58
N PHE A 113 -4.88 -9.44 -12.70
CA PHE A 113 -5.01 -8.69 -13.94
C PHE A 113 -6.49 -8.59 -14.32
N PRO A 114 -7.26 -7.71 -13.62
CA PRO A 114 -8.69 -7.56 -13.87
C PRO A 114 -8.94 -7.06 -15.29
N LYS A 115 -9.95 -7.64 -15.95
CA LYS A 115 -10.32 -7.34 -17.33
C LYS A 115 -11.79 -6.98 -17.43
N ASP A 116 -12.13 -6.22 -18.44
CA ASP A 116 -13.50 -5.92 -18.82
C ASP A 116 -14.12 -7.07 -19.66
N GLU A 117 -15.36 -6.87 -20.09
CA GLU A 117 -16.10 -7.82 -20.95
C GLU A 117 -15.46 -8.06 -22.32
N ASN A 118 -14.57 -7.16 -22.77
CA ASN A 118 -13.84 -7.26 -24.04
C ASN A 118 -12.42 -7.83 -23.86
N ASP A 119 -12.12 -8.45 -22.71
CA ASP A 119 -10.80 -8.99 -22.35
C ASP A 119 -9.68 -7.93 -22.23
N SER A 120 -10.03 -6.63 -22.11
CA SER A 120 -9.09 -5.54 -21.95
C SER A 120 -8.77 -5.30 -20.49
N LEU A 121 -7.48 -5.08 -20.17
CA LEU A 121 -7.06 -4.78 -18.81
C LEU A 121 -7.71 -3.49 -18.29
N LEU A 122 -8.33 -3.58 -17.10
CA LEU A 122 -8.93 -2.45 -16.40
C LEU A 122 -7.89 -1.56 -15.73
N LEU A 123 -6.76 -2.13 -15.33
CA LEU A 123 -5.65 -1.43 -14.69
C LEU A 123 -4.40 -1.55 -15.56
N LYS A 124 -3.78 -0.39 -15.88
CA LYS A 124 -2.66 -0.28 -16.81
C LYS A 124 -1.61 0.68 -16.29
N HIS A 125 -0.39 0.54 -16.80
CA HIS A 125 0.71 1.48 -16.55
C HIS A 125 0.68 2.64 -17.56
N ASP A 126 -0.45 3.34 -17.66
CA ASP A 126 -0.76 4.32 -18.71
C ASP A 126 -0.35 5.76 -18.38
N LYS A 127 0.12 6.02 -17.17
CA LYS A 127 0.51 7.35 -16.66
C LYS A 127 1.65 7.28 -15.65
N ALA A 128 2.12 8.43 -15.20
CA ALA A 128 2.97 8.55 -14.02
C ALA A 128 2.17 8.21 -12.75
N GLY A 129 2.89 7.79 -11.70
CA GLY A 129 2.31 7.54 -10.38
C GLY A 129 1.55 6.22 -10.27
N ILE A 130 1.70 5.29 -11.19
CA ILE A 130 1.11 3.95 -11.04
C ILE A 130 1.86 3.17 -9.96
N LEU A 131 1.12 2.65 -8.99
CA LEU A 131 1.60 1.75 -7.93
C LEU A 131 1.38 0.31 -8.37
N SER A 132 2.47 -0.46 -8.47
CA SER A 132 2.45 -1.82 -9.01
C SER A 132 3.39 -2.74 -8.24
N MET A 133 3.10 -4.05 -8.26
CA MET A 133 3.94 -5.07 -7.61
C MET A 133 5.19 -5.36 -8.43
N ALA A 134 6.34 -5.33 -7.78
CA ALA A 134 7.54 -5.99 -8.31
C ALA A 134 7.42 -7.50 -8.07
N ASN A 135 7.78 -8.30 -9.08
CA ASN A 135 7.77 -9.76 -9.01
C ASN A 135 9.01 -10.37 -9.68
N SER A 136 9.25 -11.64 -9.44
CA SER A 136 10.32 -12.43 -10.08
C SER A 136 9.79 -13.43 -11.11
N GLY A 137 8.64 -13.14 -11.70
CA GLY A 137 7.90 -13.96 -12.65
C GLY A 137 6.44 -14.16 -12.23
N PRO A 138 5.64 -14.93 -13.00
CA PRO A 138 4.24 -15.14 -12.72
C PRO A 138 3.99 -15.71 -11.32
N ALA A 139 2.95 -15.21 -10.64
CA ALA A 139 2.54 -15.59 -9.28
C ALA A 139 3.68 -15.49 -8.24
N ALA A 140 4.59 -14.54 -8.41
CA ALA A 140 5.76 -14.36 -7.56
C ALA A 140 5.78 -12.99 -6.85
N ASN A 141 4.61 -12.41 -6.60
CA ASN A 141 4.46 -11.19 -5.82
C ASN A 141 4.78 -11.43 -4.34
N GLY A 142 5.32 -10.43 -3.68
CA GLY A 142 5.65 -10.48 -2.25
C GLY A 142 5.35 -9.16 -1.55
N SER A 143 6.38 -8.45 -1.13
CA SER A 143 6.26 -7.11 -0.51
C SER A 143 6.81 -5.99 -1.36
N GLN A 144 7.62 -6.28 -2.37
CA GLN A 144 8.24 -5.25 -3.18
C GLN A 144 7.23 -4.62 -4.14
N PHE A 145 7.26 -3.32 -4.23
CA PHE A 145 6.42 -2.52 -5.11
C PHE A 145 7.25 -1.45 -5.82
N PHE A 146 6.67 -0.88 -6.87
CA PHE A 146 7.26 0.29 -7.53
C PHE A 146 6.20 1.34 -7.84
N ILE A 147 6.65 2.60 -7.97
CA ILE A 147 5.82 3.73 -8.40
C ILE A 147 6.46 4.33 -9.65
N THR A 148 5.68 4.52 -10.71
CA THR A 148 6.20 4.97 -12.00
C THR A 148 6.41 6.48 -12.07
N HIS A 149 7.47 6.92 -12.77
CA HIS A 149 7.69 8.33 -13.14
C HIS A 149 6.93 8.73 -14.40
N LYS A 150 6.55 7.77 -15.25
CA LYS A 150 5.83 7.98 -16.50
C LYS A 150 5.04 6.73 -16.90
N LYS A 151 4.31 6.77 -18.00
CA LYS A 151 3.67 5.58 -18.58
C LYS A 151 4.69 4.52 -18.95
N THR A 152 4.39 3.25 -18.65
CA THR A 152 5.26 2.08 -18.90
C THR A 152 4.45 0.90 -19.42
N PRO A 153 3.78 1.03 -20.59
CA PRO A 153 2.77 0.07 -21.06
C PRO A 153 3.34 -1.34 -21.34
N TRP A 154 4.64 -1.49 -21.47
CA TRP A 154 5.30 -2.80 -21.60
C TRP A 154 5.26 -3.66 -20.33
N LEU A 155 4.80 -3.10 -19.19
CA LEU A 155 4.60 -3.81 -17.93
C LEU A 155 3.16 -4.34 -17.76
N ASP A 156 2.25 -3.95 -18.66
CA ASP A 156 0.85 -4.36 -18.60
C ASP A 156 0.70 -5.89 -18.73
N GLY A 157 -0.09 -6.50 -17.84
CA GLY A 157 -0.26 -7.95 -17.79
C GLY A 157 0.96 -8.74 -17.30
N ILE A 158 2.00 -8.05 -16.80
CA ILE A 158 3.21 -8.65 -16.22
C ILE A 158 3.31 -8.30 -14.74
N HIS A 159 2.98 -7.08 -14.37
CA HIS A 159 3.01 -6.57 -13.00
C HIS A 159 1.62 -6.13 -12.56
N THR A 160 1.18 -6.56 -11.39
CA THR A 160 -0.14 -6.21 -10.86
C THR A 160 -0.18 -4.75 -10.44
N VAL A 161 -0.95 -3.93 -11.18
CA VAL A 161 -1.28 -2.57 -10.76
C VAL A 161 -2.32 -2.66 -9.65
N PHE A 162 -2.06 -2.05 -8.50
CA PHE A 162 -2.98 -2.10 -7.36
C PHE A 162 -3.29 -0.73 -6.75
N GLY A 163 -2.81 0.36 -7.38
CA GLY A 163 -3.09 1.71 -6.94
C GLY A 163 -2.43 2.77 -7.81
N ASN A 164 -2.59 4.00 -7.39
CA ASN A 164 -1.91 5.14 -8.02
C ASN A 164 -1.72 6.29 -7.05
N VAL A 165 -0.75 7.14 -7.33
CA VAL A 165 -0.51 8.42 -6.63
C VAL A 165 -1.63 9.40 -6.97
N ILE A 166 -2.24 9.99 -5.95
CA ILE A 166 -3.23 11.07 -6.09
C ILE A 166 -2.69 12.43 -5.61
N LYS A 167 -1.73 12.43 -4.66
CA LYS A 167 -0.98 13.63 -4.27
C LYS A 167 0.49 13.25 -4.05
N GLY A 168 1.43 14.10 -4.42
CA GLY A 168 2.86 13.91 -4.16
C GLY A 168 3.66 13.26 -5.30
N GLN A 169 3.22 13.34 -6.57
CA GLN A 169 4.03 12.88 -7.71
C GLN A 169 5.40 13.57 -7.74
N SER A 170 5.48 14.85 -7.41
CA SER A 170 6.75 15.57 -7.32
C SER A 170 7.69 15.01 -6.24
N VAL A 171 7.13 14.41 -5.17
CA VAL A 171 7.93 13.69 -4.17
C VAL A 171 8.48 12.40 -4.78
N VAL A 172 7.63 11.62 -5.49
CA VAL A 172 8.08 10.41 -6.22
C VAL A 172 9.24 10.76 -7.15
N ASP A 173 9.12 11.84 -7.92
CA ASP A 173 10.12 12.27 -8.89
C ASP A 173 11.42 12.79 -8.24
N SER A 174 11.37 13.19 -6.96
CA SER A 174 12.53 13.66 -6.18
C SER A 174 13.26 12.58 -5.39
N ILE A 175 12.68 11.37 -5.28
CA ILE A 175 13.28 10.26 -4.55
C ILE A 175 14.51 9.75 -5.32
N VAL A 176 15.59 9.56 -4.58
CA VAL A 176 16.82 8.94 -5.06
C VAL A 176 17.07 7.60 -4.35
N GLN A 177 17.99 6.81 -4.91
CA GLN A 177 18.32 5.51 -4.34
C GLN A 177 18.76 5.63 -2.87
N ASN A 178 18.24 4.73 -2.03
CA ASN A 178 18.39 4.66 -0.58
C ASN A 178 17.63 5.75 0.21
N ASP A 179 16.80 6.58 -0.42
CA ASP A 179 15.83 7.36 0.33
C ASP A 179 14.86 6.42 1.09
N THR A 180 14.33 6.89 2.23
CA THR A 180 13.66 6.06 3.22
C THR A 180 12.16 6.28 3.23
N ILE A 181 11.41 5.19 3.37
CA ILE A 181 10.01 5.18 3.82
C ILE A 181 10.04 5.32 5.34
N LYS A 182 9.54 6.42 5.87
CA LYS A 182 9.48 6.63 7.33
C LYS A 182 8.32 5.85 7.93
N LYS A 183 7.16 5.89 7.25
CA LYS A 183 5.91 5.30 7.71
C LYS A 183 4.93 5.18 6.55
N ILE A 184 4.05 4.16 6.61
CA ILE A 184 2.83 4.09 5.79
C ILE A 184 1.63 3.88 6.72
N GLU A 185 0.55 4.64 6.51
CA GLU A 185 -0.70 4.50 7.27
C GLU A 185 -1.94 4.65 6.39
#